data_e12d595216be2cd2cddfcaa6fa80f945
#
_entry.id   e12d595216be2cd2cddfcaa6fa80f945
#
_cell.length_a   1.000
_cell.length_b   1.000
_cell.length_c   1.000
_cell.angle_alpha   90.00
_cell.angle_beta   90.00
_cell.angle_gamma   90.00
#
_symmetry.space_group_name_H-M   'P 1'
#
loop_
_entity.id
_entity.type
_entity.pdbx_description
1 polymer ?
#
loop_
_entity_poly.entity_id
_entity_poly.type
_entity_poly.pdbx_seq_one_letter_code
_entity_poly.pdbx_strand_id
1 'polypeptide(L)'
;MRQAARVGRLGMLAVGMSIGAALASTPQVAWADSSTDPFSWLDQLVSGLSLPAQTTSALDYQVSINGMDLFSTVDNTATANSGTGDIAIAIGNGAIADTSGGFLNFGFADGTNTFADTPVGADLDFAVAGGTGSSANIGLGADLDFALADGAGSSANVGLGANLDDATALGTGSAAIVGVGSSLNSAFADGTGSDAIAGAGNGDFATAIGTGSTAVTVLGNGDLATAAGGGAATAGGFLANAFASGAGSTATATGVSDSATAFGGNADAQASGIGDIASIFNTGSALDQATAITGDNLLAEVFGTGSTAVAGVGNWDLAGAFGDMLDANATGGNFLLDILPSL
;
A
#
# COMPACT_ATOMS: atom_id res chain seq x y z
N MET A 1 21.15 15.65 17.73
CA MET A 1 20.57 14.32 17.98
C MET A 1 19.83 13.71 16.76
N ARG A 2 19.11 14.48 15.92
CA ARG A 2 18.39 13.92 14.72
C ARG A 2 19.27 13.37 13.59
N GLN A 3 20.55 13.80 13.47
CA GLN A 3 21.45 13.27 12.44
C GLN A 3 22.10 11.92 12.80
N ALA A 4 22.33 11.66 14.08
CA ALA A 4 22.89 10.38 14.53
C ALA A 4 21.90 9.21 14.35
N ALA A 5 20.59 9.48 14.51
CA ALA A 5 19.55 8.48 14.26
C ALA A 5 19.40 8.10 12.78
N ARG A 6 19.64 9.07 11.85
CA ARG A 6 19.61 8.79 10.40
C ARG A 6 20.80 7.97 9.93
N VAL A 7 21.99 8.19 10.50
CA VAL A 7 23.21 7.43 10.16
C VAL A 7 23.10 5.99 10.69
N GLY A 8 22.50 5.78 11.86
CA GLY A 8 22.22 4.44 12.39
C GLY A 8 21.25 3.63 11.52
N ARG A 9 20.16 4.28 11.04
CA ARG A 9 19.17 3.65 10.17
C ARG A 9 19.72 3.24 8.80
N LEU A 10 20.54 4.08 8.18
CA LEU A 10 21.24 3.76 6.93
C LEU A 10 22.29 2.66 7.11
N GLY A 11 22.97 2.60 8.26
CA GLY A 11 23.93 1.57 8.56
C GLY A 11 23.29 0.18 8.74
N MET A 12 22.12 0.09 9.40
CA MET A 12 21.42 -1.16 9.61
C MET A 12 20.72 -1.67 8.34
N LEU A 13 20.15 -0.79 7.52
CA LEU A 13 19.64 -1.15 6.20
C LEU A 13 20.77 -1.69 5.29
N ALA A 14 21.98 -1.12 5.38
CA ALA A 14 23.14 -1.62 4.67
C ALA A 14 23.60 -3.00 5.19
N VAL A 15 23.46 -3.28 6.48
CA VAL A 15 23.76 -4.60 7.06
C VAL A 15 22.70 -5.61 6.62
N GLY A 16 21.41 -5.30 6.65
CA GLY A 16 20.33 -6.17 6.15
C GLY A 16 20.48 -6.47 4.66
N MET A 17 20.77 -5.45 3.84
CA MET A 17 21.02 -5.64 2.40
C MET A 17 22.35 -6.35 2.12
N SER A 18 23.38 -6.20 2.95
CA SER A 18 24.64 -6.92 2.78
C SER A 18 24.55 -8.40 3.17
N ILE A 19 23.70 -8.73 4.15
CA ILE A 19 23.36 -10.13 4.48
C ILE A 19 22.55 -10.73 3.33
N GLY A 20 21.53 -10.06 2.82
CA GLY A 20 20.74 -10.50 1.67
C GLY A 20 21.58 -10.62 0.38
N ALA A 21 22.50 -9.69 0.12
CA ALA A 21 23.43 -9.76 -1.03
C ALA A 21 24.50 -10.85 -0.87
N ALA A 22 24.95 -11.11 0.36
CA ALA A 22 25.85 -12.23 0.64
C ALA A 22 25.16 -13.57 0.43
N LEU A 23 23.86 -13.68 0.75
CA LEU A 23 23.02 -14.85 0.50
C LEU A 23 22.81 -15.09 -1.01
N ALA A 24 22.68 -14.01 -1.80
CA ALA A 24 22.50 -14.10 -3.26
C ALA A 24 23.80 -14.34 -4.03
N SER A 25 24.98 -14.09 -3.43
CA SER A 25 26.28 -14.14 -4.09
C SER A 25 27.11 -15.40 -3.80
N THR A 26 26.63 -16.34 -2.98
CA THR A 26 27.33 -17.62 -2.77
C THR A 26 27.00 -18.63 -3.87
N PRO A 27 27.82 -18.76 -4.92
CA PRO A 27 27.64 -19.84 -5.88
C PRO A 27 28.10 -21.15 -5.26
N GLN A 28 27.25 -22.17 -5.32
CA GLN A 28 27.53 -23.55 -4.98
C GLN A 28 27.50 -23.92 -3.49
N VAL A 29 26.31 -24.08 -2.93
CA VAL A 29 26.08 -25.12 -1.95
C VAL A 29 25.74 -26.37 -2.71
N ALA A 30 26.66 -27.34 -2.73
CA ALA A 30 26.44 -28.65 -3.32
C ALA A 30 25.29 -29.33 -2.56
N TRP A 31 24.23 -29.65 -3.26
CA TRP A 31 23.12 -30.48 -2.78
C TRP A 31 23.61 -31.93 -2.60
N ALA A 32 24.33 -32.20 -1.53
CA ALA A 32 24.78 -33.54 -1.22
C ALA A 32 24.97 -33.66 0.31
N ASP A 33 23.91 -33.87 1.02
CA ASP A 33 23.80 -34.85 2.11
C ASP A 33 22.39 -34.77 2.74
N SER A 34 21.65 -35.86 2.72
CA SER A 34 20.25 -35.94 3.13
C SER A 34 20.06 -36.11 4.64
N SER A 35 21.00 -35.68 5.46
CA SER A 35 20.96 -35.79 6.93
C SER A 35 21.34 -34.51 7.70
N THR A 36 21.62 -33.40 7.03
CA THR A 36 21.98 -32.15 7.69
C THR A 36 20.96 -31.06 7.35
N ASP A 37 20.61 -30.29 8.35
CA ASP A 37 19.83 -29.08 8.26
C ASP A 37 20.31 -28.25 7.07
N PRO A 38 19.45 -27.93 6.07
CA PRO A 38 19.82 -27.14 4.91
C PRO A 38 20.31 -25.72 5.27
N PHE A 39 20.15 -25.31 6.52
CA PHE A 39 20.55 -24.00 7.07
C PHE A 39 21.79 -24.05 7.96
N SER A 40 22.51 -25.18 8.07
CA SER A 40 23.76 -25.28 8.85
C SER A 40 24.83 -24.24 8.46
N TRP A 41 24.72 -23.62 7.28
CA TRP A 41 25.56 -22.50 6.87
C TRP A 41 25.22 -21.20 7.61
N LEU A 42 23.95 -20.98 8.01
CA LEU A 42 23.53 -19.87 8.87
C LEU A 42 24.18 -19.98 10.26
N ASP A 43 24.27 -21.16 10.82
CA ASP A 43 24.95 -21.42 12.10
C ASP A 43 26.44 -21.09 12.02
N GLN A 44 27.09 -21.34 10.85
CA GLN A 44 28.47 -20.99 10.61
C GLN A 44 28.64 -19.45 10.42
N LEU A 45 27.70 -18.79 9.75
CA LEU A 45 27.71 -17.34 9.59
C LEU A 45 27.60 -16.65 10.96
N VAL A 46 26.69 -17.11 11.79
CA VAL A 46 26.42 -16.60 13.12
C VAL A 46 27.59 -16.81 14.07
N SER A 47 28.22 -17.99 14.02
CA SER A 47 29.42 -18.28 14.85
C SER A 47 30.63 -17.46 14.45
N GLY A 48 30.67 -16.91 13.22
CA GLY A 48 31.71 -16.02 12.72
C GLY A 48 31.52 -14.54 13.04
N LEU A 49 30.32 -14.13 13.48
CA LEU A 49 30.03 -12.76 13.88
C LEU A 49 30.58 -12.52 15.30
N SER A 50 31.81 -11.97 15.40
CA SER A 50 32.31 -11.43 16.67
C SER A 50 31.62 -10.12 16.99
N LEU A 51 30.50 -10.18 17.71
CA LEU A 51 29.79 -8.99 18.14
C LEU A 51 30.41 -8.35 19.39
N PRO A 52 30.41 -7.02 19.49
CA PRO A 52 30.98 -6.35 20.65
C PRO A 52 30.29 -6.81 21.93
N ALA A 53 31.07 -7.07 22.98
CA ALA A 53 30.59 -7.42 24.29
C ALA A 53 29.50 -6.42 24.74
N GLN A 54 28.44 -6.93 25.34
CA GLN A 54 27.31 -6.16 25.87
C GLN A 54 27.81 -4.96 26.68
N THR A 55 27.71 -3.77 26.08
CA THR A 55 27.74 -2.54 26.85
C THR A 55 26.32 -2.31 27.36
N THR A 56 26.19 -1.86 28.61
CA THR A 56 24.92 -1.42 29.22
C THR A 56 24.36 -0.27 28.32
N SER A 57 23.68 -0.62 27.24
CA SER A 57 23.11 0.37 26.34
C SER A 57 21.63 0.55 26.71
N ALA A 58 21.20 1.80 26.73
CA ALA A 58 19.79 2.17 26.89
C ALA A 58 18.91 1.77 25.67
N LEU A 59 19.39 0.85 24.85
CA LEU A 59 18.71 0.39 23.63
C LEU A 59 18.25 -1.05 23.85
N ASP A 60 16.96 -1.25 23.91
CA ASP A 60 16.36 -2.59 23.87
C ASP A 60 16.52 -3.17 22.48
N TYR A 61 17.07 -4.36 22.36
CA TYR A 61 17.08 -5.09 21.08
C TYR A 61 17.17 -6.61 21.30
N GLN A 62 16.58 -7.34 20.36
CA GLN A 62 16.71 -8.79 20.23
C GLN A 62 16.85 -9.17 18.77
N VAL A 63 17.65 -10.18 18.49
CA VAL A 63 17.82 -10.80 17.17
C VAL A 63 17.65 -12.29 17.30
N SER A 64 16.76 -12.85 16.51
CA SER A 64 16.53 -14.28 16.37
C SER A 64 16.72 -14.70 14.91
N ILE A 65 17.48 -15.78 14.68
CA ILE A 65 17.73 -16.33 13.35
C ILE A 65 17.59 -17.85 13.42
N ASN A 66 16.83 -18.43 12.49
CA ASN A 66 16.66 -19.89 12.37
C ASN A 66 16.16 -20.54 13.68
N GLY A 67 15.27 -19.86 14.40
CA GLY A 67 14.72 -20.33 15.68
C GLY A 67 15.66 -20.18 16.88
N MET A 68 16.79 -19.48 16.70
CA MET A 68 17.76 -19.27 17.79
C MET A 68 17.88 -17.79 18.15
N ASP A 69 17.70 -17.47 19.42
CA ASP A 69 17.97 -16.15 19.95
C ASP A 69 19.48 -15.92 20.08
N LEU A 70 20.01 -15.02 19.26
CA LEU A 70 21.44 -14.76 19.16
C LEU A 70 21.90 -13.65 20.10
N PHE A 71 21.11 -12.62 20.23
CA PHE A 71 21.43 -11.43 21.01
C PHE A 71 20.18 -10.84 21.64
N SER A 72 20.30 -10.47 22.90
CA SER A 72 19.33 -9.64 23.62
C SER A 72 20.04 -8.73 24.61
N THR A 73 19.51 -7.56 24.88
CA THR A 73 19.97 -6.69 25.97
C THR A 73 19.49 -7.19 27.31
N VAL A 74 20.18 -6.77 28.38
CA VAL A 74 19.74 -7.04 29.78
C VAL A 74 18.47 -6.21 30.01
N ASP A 75 17.49 -6.81 30.71
CA ASP A 75 16.16 -6.19 30.96
C ASP A 75 15.42 -5.81 29.66
N ASN A 76 15.64 -6.57 28.58
CA ASN A 76 15.09 -6.36 27.26
C ASN A 76 13.56 -6.50 27.25
N THR A 77 12.87 -5.53 26.62
CA THR A 77 11.44 -5.58 26.35
C THR A 77 11.13 -5.82 24.87
N ALA A 78 12.16 -5.74 24.01
CA ALA A 78 12.03 -6.11 22.60
C ALA A 78 11.96 -7.65 22.46
N THR A 79 11.15 -8.13 21.52
CA THR A 79 10.98 -9.57 21.26
C THR A 79 11.21 -9.86 19.79
N ALA A 80 12.17 -10.74 19.49
CA ALA A 80 12.38 -11.28 18.16
C ALA A 80 12.20 -12.80 18.22
N ASN A 81 11.30 -13.33 17.38
CA ASN A 81 11.00 -14.75 17.30
C ASN A 81 11.07 -15.19 15.84
N SER A 82 11.94 -16.14 15.52
CA SER A 82 12.09 -16.63 14.14
C SER A 82 11.83 -18.13 14.06
N GLY A 83 11.30 -18.59 12.94
CA GLY A 83 11.20 -19.99 12.57
C GLY A 83 12.46 -20.52 11.90
N THR A 84 12.38 -21.73 11.34
CA THR A 84 13.47 -22.34 10.60
C THR A 84 13.68 -21.61 9.26
N GLY A 85 14.86 -21.07 9.06
CA GLY A 85 15.21 -20.31 7.87
C GLY A 85 14.85 -18.83 7.91
N ASP A 86 14.22 -18.36 8.98
CA ASP A 86 13.73 -17.00 9.13
C ASP A 86 14.66 -16.09 9.92
N ILE A 87 14.45 -14.77 9.77
CA ILE A 87 15.19 -13.73 10.49
C ILE A 87 14.20 -12.78 11.12
N ALA A 88 14.30 -12.59 12.46
CA ALA A 88 13.54 -11.60 13.21
C ALA A 88 14.48 -10.64 13.95
N ILE A 89 14.24 -9.33 13.84
CA ILE A 89 15.01 -8.28 14.50
C ILE A 89 14.06 -7.29 15.14
N ALA A 90 14.13 -7.14 16.45
CA ALA A 90 13.34 -6.17 17.21
C ALA A 90 14.27 -5.16 17.90
N ILE A 91 14.01 -3.86 17.74
CA ILE A 91 14.79 -2.76 18.30
C ILE A 91 13.84 -1.74 18.92
N GLY A 92 13.98 -1.50 20.21
CA GLY A 92 13.21 -0.50 20.96
C GLY A 92 12.26 -1.11 21.97
N ASN A 93 11.75 -0.26 22.85
CA ASN A 93 10.90 -0.67 23.96
C ASN A 93 9.57 -1.27 23.47
N GLY A 94 9.32 -2.52 23.80
CA GLY A 94 8.13 -3.24 23.38
C GLY A 94 8.03 -3.49 21.86
N ALA A 95 9.15 -3.43 21.12
CA ALA A 95 9.18 -3.81 19.71
C ALA A 95 9.05 -5.34 19.57
N ILE A 96 8.27 -5.80 18.62
CA ILE A 96 8.04 -7.22 18.35
C ILE A 96 8.26 -7.52 16.87
N ALA A 97 9.16 -8.46 16.58
CA ALA A 97 9.33 -9.05 15.26
C ALA A 97 9.08 -10.56 15.35
N ASP A 98 8.03 -11.06 14.72
CA ASP A 98 7.67 -12.48 14.74
C ASP A 98 7.63 -13.04 13.32
N THR A 99 8.53 -13.98 13.02
CA THR A 99 8.61 -14.71 11.76
C THR A 99 8.60 -16.21 12.00
N SER A 100 7.91 -16.65 13.07
CA SER A 100 8.02 -18.04 13.54
C SER A 100 7.27 -19.07 12.72
N GLY A 101 6.60 -18.66 11.65
CA GLY A 101 5.59 -19.49 11.02
C GLY A 101 5.74 -19.86 9.55
N GLY A 102 6.85 -19.68 8.91
CA GLY A 102 7.04 -19.97 7.48
C GLY A 102 8.46 -20.32 7.13
N PHE A 103 8.91 -19.88 5.99
CA PHE A 103 10.23 -20.19 5.47
C PHE A 103 10.83 -19.02 4.69
N LEU A 104 12.08 -18.63 5.04
CA LEU A 104 12.80 -17.49 4.46
C LEU A 104 12.10 -16.14 4.66
N ASN A 105 11.44 -15.96 5.80
CA ASN A 105 10.77 -14.74 6.16
C ASN A 105 11.70 -13.76 6.85
N PHE A 106 11.43 -12.47 6.69
CA PHE A 106 12.16 -11.40 7.34
C PHE A 106 11.20 -10.46 8.09
N GLY A 107 11.37 -10.36 9.42
CA GLY A 107 10.65 -9.42 10.28
C GLY A 107 11.59 -8.39 10.90
N PHE A 108 11.27 -7.11 10.76
CA PHE A 108 12.04 -6.02 11.37
C PHE A 108 11.11 -5.01 12.05
N ALA A 109 11.24 -4.87 13.36
CA ALA A 109 10.49 -3.91 14.15
C ALA A 109 11.46 -2.92 14.82
N ASP A 110 11.39 -1.61 14.47
CA ASP A 110 12.23 -0.54 15.03
C ASP A 110 11.38 0.59 15.63
N GLY A 111 11.34 0.69 16.92
CA GLY A 111 10.66 1.77 17.62
C GLY A 111 10.00 1.32 18.92
N THR A 112 9.12 2.17 19.45
CA THR A 112 8.38 1.85 20.69
C THR A 112 7.03 1.23 20.35
N ASN A 113 6.74 0.02 20.87
CA ASN A 113 5.52 -0.74 20.59
C ASN A 113 5.28 -0.94 19.09
N THR A 114 6.32 -1.23 18.33
CA THR A 114 6.24 -1.60 16.90
C THR A 114 6.01 -3.10 16.74
N PHE A 115 5.35 -3.47 15.64
CA PHE A 115 5.01 -4.86 15.39
C PHE A 115 5.26 -5.24 13.93
N ALA A 116 6.07 -6.28 13.69
CA ALA A 116 6.30 -6.85 12.37
C ALA A 116 6.04 -8.36 12.44
N ASP A 117 5.09 -8.87 11.67
CA ASP A 117 4.60 -10.24 11.74
C ASP A 117 4.52 -10.91 10.37
N THR A 118 5.09 -12.13 10.28
CA THR A 118 4.91 -13.04 9.16
C THR A 118 4.47 -14.40 9.74
N PRO A 119 3.17 -14.71 9.70
CA PRO A 119 2.60 -15.85 10.42
C PRO A 119 2.78 -17.18 9.70
N VAL A 120 2.18 -18.23 10.25
CA VAL A 120 2.29 -19.62 9.79
C VAL A 120 1.89 -19.79 8.31
N GLY A 121 2.76 -20.47 7.53
CA GLY A 121 2.52 -20.79 6.13
C GLY A 121 2.74 -19.63 5.17
N ALA A 122 3.38 -18.56 5.63
CA ALA A 122 3.88 -17.46 4.81
C ALA A 122 5.33 -17.74 4.44
N ASP A 123 5.68 -17.65 3.16
CA ASP A 123 7.03 -17.98 2.68
C ASP A 123 7.63 -16.84 1.84
N LEU A 124 8.90 -16.50 2.08
CA LEU A 124 9.64 -15.45 1.37
C LEU A 124 9.07 -14.03 1.59
N ASP A 125 8.57 -13.77 2.76
CA ASP A 125 7.86 -12.53 3.08
C ASP A 125 8.70 -11.54 3.87
N PHE A 126 8.36 -10.25 3.72
CA PHE A 126 9.05 -9.15 4.39
C PHE A 126 8.09 -8.26 5.13
N ALA A 127 8.12 -8.29 6.46
CA ALA A 127 7.38 -7.38 7.33
C ALA A 127 8.33 -6.39 8.00
N VAL A 128 8.18 -5.09 7.75
CA VAL A 128 9.04 -4.03 8.27
C VAL A 128 8.20 -2.95 8.94
N ALA A 129 8.36 -2.76 10.23
CA ALA A 129 7.67 -1.72 10.99
C ALA A 129 8.66 -0.74 11.63
N GLY A 130 8.51 0.55 11.36
CA GLY A 130 9.35 1.64 11.89
C GLY A 130 8.52 2.73 12.57
N GLY A 131 9.02 3.28 13.68
CA GLY A 131 8.36 4.35 14.41
C GLY A 131 7.59 3.89 15.64
N THR A 132 6.80 4.76 16.24
CA THR A 132 6.07 4.44 17.47
C THR A 132 4.68 3.89 17.14
N GLY A 133 4.39 2.69 17.62
CA GLY A 133 3.08 2.04 17.43
C GLY A 133 2.75 1.70 15.99
N SER A 134 3.75 1.54 15.13
CA SER A 134 3.54 1.09 13.75
C SER A 134 3.40 -0.43 13.67
N SER A 135 2.73 -0.91 12.64
CA SER A 135 2.44 -2.33 12.44
C SER A 135 2.56 -2.74 10.98
N ALA A 136 3.36 -3.77 10.71
CA ALA A 136 3.49 -4.40 9.40
C ALA A 136 3.14 -5.88 9.53
N ASN A 137 2.07 -6.32 8.88
CA ASN A 137 1.59 -7.68 9.02
C ASN A 137 1.35 -8.32 7.64
N ILE A 138 1.78 -9.56 7.52
CA ILE A 138 1.50 -10.42 6.37
C ILE A 138 0.51 -11.50 6.80
N GLY A 139 -0.42 -11.87 5.95
CA GLY A 139 -1.49 -12.82 6.27
C GLY A 139 -1.03 -14.28 6.25
N LEU A 140 -1.84 -15.16 6.83
CA LEU A 140 -1.58 -16.61 6.81
C LEU A 140 -1.60 -17.15 5.39
N GLY A 141 -0.59 -17.94 5.00
CA GLY A 141 -0.49 -18.59 3.70
C GLY A 141 -0.32 -17.61 2.54
N ALA A 142 0.23 -16.46 2.82
CA ALA A 142 0.68 -15.48 1.84
C ALA A 142 2.13 -15.81 1.43
N ASP A 143 2.50 -15.57 0.19
CA ASP A 143 3.84 -15.88 -0.31
C ASP A 143 4.42 -14.75 -1.17
N LEU A 144 5.69 -14.41 -0.96
CA LEU A 144 6.40 -13.37 -1.69
C LEU A 144 5.83 -11.97 -1.49
N ASP A 145 5.38 -11.67 -0.29
CA ASP A 145 4.68 -10.44 0.03
C ASP A 145 5.55 -9.43 0.78
N PHE A 146 5.16 -8.17 0.68
CA PHE A 146 5.86 -7.08 1.33
C PHE A 146 4.92 -6.18 2.13
N ALA A 147 5.18 -6.00 3.43
CA ALA A 147 4.47 -5.07 4.28
C ALA A 147 5.46 -4.08 4.92
N LEU A 148 5.33 -2.78 4.63
CA LEU A 148 6.15 -1.72 5.20
C LEU A 148 5.31 -0.66 5.87
N ALA A 149 5.47 -0.49 7.17
CA ALA A 149 4.87 0.60 7.93
C ALA A 149 5.96 1.49 8.55
N ASP A 150 6.14 2.74 8.08
CA ASP A 150 7.10 3.70 8.64
C ASP A 150 6.41 5.00 9.04
N GLY A 151 6.30 5.21 10.32
CA GLY A 151 5.70 6.40 10.89
C GLY A 151 4.97 6.09 12.19
N ALA A 152 4.63 7.12 12.95
CA ALA A 152 3.91 6.90 14.20
C ALA A 152 2.47 6.43 13.94
N GLY A 153 2.13 5.24 14.42
CA GLY A 153 0.80 4.64 14.25
C GLY A 153 0.44 4.27 12.82
N SER A 154 1.42 4.11 11.92
CA SER A 154 1.17 3.62 10.56
C SER A 154 0.89 2.11 10.55
N SER A 155 0.14 1.65 9.55
CA SER A 155 -0.25 0.24 9.44
C SER A 155 -0.16 -0.25 7.99
N ALA A 156 0.59 -1.32 7.76
CA ALA A 156 0.68 -1.99 6.47
C ALA A 156 0.25 -3.46 6.63
N ASN A 157 -0.78 -3.86 5.92
CA ASN A 157 -1.32 -5.21 6.06
C ASN A 157 -1.52 -5.85 4.69
N VAL A 158 -0.96 -7.04 4.50
CA VAL A 158 -1.24 -7.94 3.39
C VAL A 158 -2.22 -9.01 3.85
N GLY A 159 -3.22 -9.34 3.04
CA GLY A 159 -4.32 -10.23 3.39
C GLY A 159 -3.94 -11.71 3.43
N LEU A 160 -4.87 -12.54 3.90
CA LEU A 160 -4.70 -14.00 3.98
C LEU A 160 -4.63 -14.62 2.58
N GLY A 161 -3.63 -15.49 2.31
CA GLY A 161 -3.49 -16.19 1.03
C GLY A 161 -3.27 -15.27 -0.16
N ALA A 162 -2.74 -14.10 0.08
CA ALA A 162 -2.29 -13.15 -0.92
C ALA A 162 -0.93 -13.61 -1.50
N ASN A 163 -0.59 -13.19 -2.71
CA ASN A 163 0.70 -13.56 -3.29
C ASN A 163 1.26 -12.43 -4.18
N LEU A 164 2.54 -12.12 -4.00
CA LEU A 164 3.21 -11.04 -4.74
C LEU A 164 2.56 -9.67 -4.52
N ASP A 165 2.13 -9.42 -3.31
CA ASP A 165 1.40 -8.22 -2.93
C ASP A 165 2.27 -7.26 -2.12
N ASP A 166 1.97 -5.95 -2.23
CA ASP A 166 2.71 -4.89 -1.54
C ASP A 166 1.77 -3.97 -0.76
N ALA A 167 1.98 -3.86 0.55
CA ALA A 167 1.33 -2.87 1.39
C ALA A 167 2.38 -1.93 1.99
N THR A 168 2.40 -0.67 1.57
CA THR A 168 3.35 0.33 2.06
C THR A 168 2.64 1.54 2.65
N ALA A 169 2.80 1.75 3.96
CA ALA A 169 2.24 2.88 4.70
C ALA A 169 3.34 3.78 5.27
N LEU A 170 3.45 5.00 4.76
CA LEU A 170 4.45 6.00 5.15
C LEU A 170 3.77 7.21 5.77
N GLY A 171 4.23 7.62 6.93
CA GLY A 171 3.70 8.81 7.59
C GLY A 171 2.87 8.49 8.83
N THR A 172 2.40 9.53 9.50
CA THR A 172 1.70 9.37 10.78
C THR A 172 0.25 8.93 10.59
N GLY A 173 -0.09 7.77 11.16
CA GLY A 173 -1.45 7.25 11.10
C GLY A 173 -1.93 6.88 9.70
N SER A 174 -1.03 6.60 8.76
CA SER A 174 -1.38 6.12 7.43
C SER A 174 -1.68 4.61 7.44
N ALA A 175 -2.56 4.16 6.55
CA ALA A 175 -2.88 2.76 6.41
C ALA A 175 -2.78 2.28 4.95
N ALA A 176 -2.09 1.16 4.73
CA ALA A 176 -2.04 0.46 3.47
C ALA A 176 -2.52 -0.98 3.66
N ILE A 177 -3.53 -1.39 2.92
CA ILE A 177 -4.18 -2.69 3.09
C ILE A 177 -4.34 -3.36 1.72
N VAL A 178 -3.84 -4.58 1.60
CA VAL A 178 -4.12 -5.47 0.46
C VAL A 178 -5.12 -6.55 0.88
N GLY A 179 -6.04 -6.88 0.00
CA GLY A 179 -7.16 -7.78 0.26
C GLY A 179 -6.78 -9.26 0.42
N VAL A 180 -7.77 -10.06 0.78
CA VAL A 180 -7.62 -11.50 0.99
C VAL A 180 -7.68 -12.26 -0.33
N GLY A 181 -6.74 -13.22 -0.56
CA GLY A 181 -6.73 -14.07 -1.74
C GLY A 181 -6.44 -13.33 -3.04
N SER A 182 -5.78 -12.19 -2.93
CA SER A 182 -5.37 -11.35 -4.04
C SER A 182 -4.01 -11.78 -4.61
N SER A 183 -3.65 -11.23 -5.75
CA SER A 183 -2.31 -11.40 -6.31
C SER A 183 -1.89 -10.20 -7.15
N LEU A 184 -0.64 -9.78 -7.01
CA LEU A 184 -0.07 -8.64 -7.73
C LEU A 184 -0.76 -7.31 -7.40
N ASN A 185 -1.28 -7.17 -6.21
CA ASN A 185 -1.91 -5.94 -5.75
C ASN A 185 -0.92 -5.04 -5.00
N SER A 186 -1.14 -3.74 -5.10
CA SER A 186 -0.32 -2.78 -4.35
C SER A 186 -1.18 -1.70 -3.70
N ALA A 187 -0.97 -1.51 -2.39
CA ALA A 187 -1.56 -0.43 -1.61
C ALA A 187 -0.45 0.48 -1.08
N PHE A 188 -0.43 1.74 -1.51
CA PHE A 188 0.56 2.73 -1.10
C PHE A 188 -0.11 3.95 -0.46
N ALA A 189 0.16 4.18 0.82
CA ALA A 189 -0.34 5.33 1.58
C ALA A 189 0.82 6.18 2.10
N ASP A 190 0.92 7.44 1.66
CA ASP A 190 1.95 8.39 2.11
C ASP A 190 1.31 9.70 2.58
N GLY A 191 1.46 9.96 3.86
CA GLY A 191 0.98 11.20 4.45
C GLY A 191 0.32 10.99 5.81
N THR A 192 -0.18 12.06 6.39
CA THR A 192 -0.86 11.97 7.69
C THR A 192 -2.31 11.53 7.51
N GLY A 193 -2.66 10.37 8.08
CA GLY A 193 -4.02 9.83 7.99
C GLY A 193 -4.46 9.54 6.56
N SER A 194 -3.55 9.12 5.69
CA SER A 194 -3.87 8.65 4.34
C SER A 194 -4.15 7.15 4.35
N ASP A 195 -5.15 6.72 3.57
CA ASP A 195 -5.57 5.33 3.49
C ASP A 195 -5.54 4.82 2.04
N ALA A 196 -4.80 3.73 1.79
CA ALA A 196 -4.79 3.02 0.53
C ALA A 196 -5.26 1.59 0.72
N ILE A 197 -6.29 1.17 -0.01
CA ILE A 197 -6.84 -0.18 0.08
C ILE A 197 -6.91 -0.78 -1.31
N ALA A 198 -6.06 -1.77 -1.59
CA ALA A 198 -6.17 -2.62 -2.76
C ALA A 198 -7.06 -3.82 -2.39
N GLY A 199 -8.23 -3.90 -3.00
CA GLY A 199 -9.28 -4.85 -2.65
C GLY A 199 -8.98 -6.29 -3.06
N ALA A 200 -9.99 -7.14 -2.99
CA ALA A 200 -9.88 -8.51 -3.44
C ALA A 200 -10.03 -8.57 -4.98
N GLY A 201 -8.96 -8.96 -5.64
CA GLY A 201 -8.83 -9.01 -7.09
C GLY A 201 -7.39 -9.29 -7.46
N ASN A 202 -7.02 -9.06 -8.70
CA ASN A 202 -5.64 -9.24 -9.12
C ASN A 202 -5.16 -8.04 -9.94
N GLY A 203 -3.95 -7.58 -9.63
CA GLY A 203 -3.33 -6.47 -10.34
C GLY A 203 -3.99 -5.13 -10.02
N ASP A 204 -4.49 -4.95 -8.80
CA ASP A 204 -5.14 -3.74 -8.35
C ASP A 204 -4.15 -2.80 -7.65
N PHE A 205 -4.27 -1.49 -7.93
CA PHE A 205 -3.38 -0.48 -7.38
C PHE A 205 -4.15 0.63 -6.68
N ALA A 206 -3.91 0.80 -5.38
CA ALA A 206 -4.46 1.90 -4.59
C ALA A 206 -3.33 2.80 -4.09
N THR A 207 -3.35 4.09 -4.46
CA THR A 207 -2.32 5.06 -4.07
C THR A 207 -2.95 6.28 -3.42
N ALA A 208 -2.68 6.51 -2.14
CA ALA A 208 -3.16 7.66 -1.39
C ALA A 208 -1.98 8.54 -0.94
N ILE A 209 -1.89 9.78 -1.44
CA ILE A 209 -0.78 10.69 -1.16
C ILE A 209 -1.30 11.99 -0.55
N GLY A 210 -0.75 12.34 0.61
CA GLY A 210 -1.07 13.59 1.30
C GLY A 210 -2.02 13.40 2.46
N THR A 211 -2.30 14.49 3.16
CA THR A 211 -3.10 14.43 4.39
C THR A 211 -4.56 14.09 4.12
N GLY A 212 -5.04 13.02 4.74
CA GLY A 212 -6.44 12.61 4.65
C GLY A 212 -6.89 12.13 3.27
N SER A 213 -5.96 11.68 2.41
CA SER A 213 -6.30 11.10 1.12
C SER A 213 -6.76 9.65 1.27
N THR A 214 -7.75 9.22 0.49
CA THR A 214 -8.27 7.84 0.51
C THR A 214 -8.33 7.27 -0.89
N ALA A 215 -7.63 6.18 -1.15
CA ALA A 215 -7.65 5.45 -2.40
C ALA A 215 -8.10 4.01 -2.18
N VAL A 216 -9.15 3.58 -2.86
CA VAL A 216 -9.72 2.24 -2.69
C VAL A 216 -9.96 1.59 -4.05
N THR A 217 -9.33 0.44 -4.30
CA THR A 217 -9.85 -0.49 -5.28
C THR A 217 -10.78 -1.47 -4.58
N VAL A 218 -11.89 -1.81 -5.23
CA VAL A 218 -12.90 -2.69 -4.62
C VAL A 218 -12.73 -4.11 -5.18
N LEU A 219 -13.81 -4.79 -5.48
CA LEU A 219 -13.78 -6.11 -6.14
C LEU A 219 -13.56 -5.94 -7.63
N GLY A 220 -12.52 -6.55 -8.19
CA GLY A 220 -12.25 -6.44 -9.62
C GLY A 220 -10.90 -7.00 -10.03
N ASN A 221 -10.42 -6.57 -11.16
CA ASN A 221 -9.07 -6.90 -11.61
C ASN A 221 -8.49 -5.77 -12.48
N GLY A 222 -7.28 -5.39 -12.20
CA GLY A 222 -6.56 -4.35 -12.94
C GLY A 222 -7.10 -2.95 -12.67
N ASP A 223 -7.67 -2.72 -11.48
CA ASP A 223 -8.26 -1.45 -11.11
C ASP A 223 -7.21 -0.50 -10.54
N LEU A 224 -7.36 0.80 -10.82
CA LEU A 224 -6.46 1.84 -10.34
C LEU A 224 -7.21 2.94 -9.60
N ALA A 225 -6.95 3.11 -8.32
CA ALA A 225 -7.43 4.22 -7.52
C ALA A 225 -6.26 5.09 -7.06
N THR A 226 -6.28 6.39 -7.39
CA THR A 226 -5.26 7.35 -6.97
C THR A 226 -5.90 8.58 -6.34
N ALA A 227 -5.59 8.83 -5.07
CA ALA A 227 -6.07 9.99 -4.34
C ALA A 227 -4.89 10.86 -3.87
N ALA A 228 -5.01 12.17 -4.05
CA ALA A 228 -3.98 13.11 -3.61
C ALA A 228 -4.57 14.35 -2.93
N GLY A 229 -3.85 14.94 -1.98
CA GLY A 229 -4.19 16.22 -1.38
C GLY A 229 -5.52 16.29 -0.64
N GLY A 230 -5.95 15.20 0.01
CA GLY A 230 -7.24 15.10 0.71
C GLY A 230 -8.42 14.72 -0.20
N GLY A 231 -8.13 14.12 -1.35
CA GLY A 231 -9.13 13.55 -2.25
C GLY A 231 -9.50 12.11 -1.90
N ALA A 232 -10.62 11.63 -2.46
CA ALA A 232 -11.06 10.25 -2.35
C ALA A 232 -11.25 9.62 -3.75
N ALA A 233 -10.57 8.51 -4.03
CA ALA A 233 -10.66 7.80 -5.29
C ALA A 233 -11.12 6.35 -5.04
N THR A 234 -12.15 5.92 -5.77
CA THR A 234 -12.67 4.55 -5.70
C THR A 234 -12.75 3.95 -7.10
N ALA A 235 -12.04 2.85 -7.33
CA ALA A 235 -12.10 2.08 -8.56
C ALA A 235 -12.62 0.67 -8.27
N GLY A 236 -13.45 0.10 -9.14
CA GLY A 236 -13.94 -1.26 -8.96
C GLY A 236 -14.59 -1.83 -10.21
N GLY A 237 -14.37 -3.12 -10.44
CA GLY A 237 -14.88 -3.79 -11.63
C GLY A 237 -13.78 -4.46 -12.45
N PHE A 238 -13.58 -4.04 -13.65
CA PHE A 238 -12.51 -4.56 -14.51
C PHE A 238 -11.84 -3.42 -15.27
N LEU A 239 -10.57 -3.18 -15.01
CA LEU A 239 -9.79 -2.08 -15.59
C LEU A 239 -10.40 -0.69 -15.31
N ALA A 240 -11.02 -0.51 -14.18
CA ALA A 240 -11.55 0.78 -13.76
C ALA A 240 -10.44 1.71 -13.24
N ASN A 241 -10.57 3.00 -13.54
CA ASN A 241 -9.58 4.00 -13.15
C ASN A 241 -10.24 5.21 -12.46
N ALA A 242 -9.87 5.46 -11.21
CA ALA A 242 -10.35 6.61 -10.45
C ALA A 242 -9.17 7.49 -9.99
N PHE A 243 -9.22 8.78 -10.32
CA PHE A 243 -8.22 9.77 -9.89
C PHE A 243 -8.86 10.97 -9.23
N ALA A 244 -8.57 11.21 -7.95
CA ALA A 244 -9.05 12.36 -7.21
C ALA A 244 -7.87 13.20 -6.67
N SER A 245 -7.84 14.49 -6.97
CA SER A 245 -6.78 15.40 -6.48
C SER A 245 -7.35 16.73 -6.02
N GLY A 246 -7.12 17.02 -4.74
CA GLY A 246 -7.57 18.23 -4.08
C GLY A 246 -8.49 17.94 -2.89
N ALA A 247 -8.57 18.88 -1.98
CA ALA A 247 -9.35 18.72 -0.76
C ALA A 247 -10.85 18.52 -1.05
N GLY A 248 -11.41 17.42 -0.60
CA GLY A 248 -12.82 17.08 -0.78
C GLY A 248 -13.21 16.67 -2.21
N SER A 249 -12.23 16.43 -3.11
CA SER A 249 -12.53 15.85 -4.42
C SER A 249 -12.84 14.36 -4.32
N THR A 250 -13.79 13.89 -5.14
CA THR A 250 -14.19 12.48 -5.21
C THR A 250 -14.18 11.99 -6.64
N ALA A 251 -13.57 10.84 -6.89
CA ALA A 251 -13.62 10.16 -8.17
C ALA A 251 -14.06 8.71 -7.97
N THR A 252 -15.10 8.29 -8.64
CA THR A 252 -15.63 6.92 -8.56
C THR A 252 -15.79 6.32 -9.95
N ALA A 253 -15.04 5.27 -10.24
CA ALA A 253 -15.13 4.49 -11.47
C ALA A 253 -15.54 3.05 -11.13
N THR A 254 -16.69 2.59 -11.64
CA THR A 254 -17.19 1.25 -11.33
C THR A 254 -17.81 0.61 -12.56
N GLY A 255 -17.27 -0.53 -13.01
CA GLY A 255 -17.75 -1.21 -14.20
C GLY A 255 -16.62 -1.78 -15.04
N VAL A 256 -16.69 -1.67 -16.33
CA VAL A 256 -15.68 -2.22 -17.23
C VAL A 256 -15.00 -1.11 -18.04
N SER A 257 -13.72 -0.90 -17.81
CA SER A 257 -12.91 0.13 -18.48
C SER A 257 -13.40 1.57 -18.26
N ASP A 258 -13.98 1.83 -17.11
CA ASP A 258 -14.49 3.16 -16.76
C ASP A 258 -13.40 4.06 -16.20
N SER A 259 -13.54 5.37 -16.43
CA SER A 259 -12.60 6.37 -15.92
C SER A 259 -13.30 7.55 -15.26
N ALA A 260 -12.96 7.82 -14.00
CA ALA A 260 -13.41 8.98 -13.27
C ALA A 260 -12.23 9.83 -12.82
N THR A 261 -12.23 11.13 -13.18
CA THR A 261 -11.16 12.06 -12.84
C THR A 261 -11.71 13.32 -12.21
N ALA A 262 -11.33 13.61 -10.96
CA ALA A 262 -11.74 14.80 -10.24
C ALA A 262 -10.52 15.63 -9.82
N PHE A 263 -10.32 16.77 -10.48
CA PHE A 263 -9.27 17.74 -10.16
C PHE A 263 -9.85 19.00 -9.54
N GLY A 264 -9.31 19.40 -8.41
CA GLY A 264 -9.70 20.64 -7.71
C GLY A 264 -10.40 20.37 -6.39
N GLY A 265 -10.82 21.43 -5.71
CA GLY A 265 -11.57 21.30 -4.45
C GLY A 265 -13.05 20.98 -4.70
N ASN A 266 -13.62 20.02 -3.96
CA ASN A 266 -15.04 19.64 -4.03
C ASN A 266 -15.53 19.21 -5.44
N ALA A 267 -14.68 18.56 -6.23
CA ALA A 267 -15.05 17.98 -7.51
C ALA A 267 -15.59 16.55 -7.31
N ASP A 268 -16.71 16.19 -7.97
CA ASP A 268 -17.31 14.85 -7.88
C ASP A 268 -17.49 14.25 -9.28
N ALA A 269 -16.62 13.31 -9.67
CA ALA A 269 -16.65 12.61 -10.94
C ALA A 269 -17.09 11.15 -10.77
N GLN A 270 -18.13 10.72 -11.48
CA GLN A 270 -18.66 9.36 -11.40
C GLN A 270 -18.81 8.75 -12.79
N ALA A 271 -18.17 7.60 -13.02
CA ALA A 271 -18.31 6.77 -14.22
C ALA A 271 -18.76 5.36 -13.83
N SER A 272 -19.81 4.83 -14.48
CA SER A 272 -20.31 3.49 -14.17
C SER A 272 -21.05 2.87 -15.34
N GLY A 273 -20.51 1.80 -15.91
CA GLY A 273 -21.05 1.10 -17.08
C GLY A 273 -19.99 0.34 -17.83
N ILE A 274 -19.86 0.59 -19.11
CA ILE A 274 -18.81 0.03 -19.96
C ILE A 274 -18.17 1.14 -20.79
N GLY A 275 -16.91 1.46 -20.49
CA GLY A 275 -16.15 2.48 -21.21
C GLY A 275 -16.62 3.91 -20.94
N ASP A 276 -17.16 4.17 -19.76
CA ASP A 276 -17.66 5.47 -19.37
C ASP A 276 -16.56 6.38 -18.85
N ILE A 277 -16.65 7.68 -19.16
CA ILE A 277 -15.68 8.68 -18.73
C ILE A 277 -16.41 9.86 -18.08
N ALA A 278 -16.01 10.16 -16.84
CA ALA A 278 -16.42 11.36 -16.13
C ALA A 278 -15.19 12.18 -15.71
N SER A 279 -15.06 13.43 -16.18
CA SER A 279 -13.87 14.23 -15.90
C SER A 279 -14.22 15.64 -15.46
N ILE A 280 -13.58 16.09 -14.36
CA ILE A 280 -13.69 17.45 -13.84
C ILE A 280 -12.30 18.06 -13.73
N PHE A 281 -12.16 19.25 -14.31
CA PHE A 281 -10.99 20.12 -14.13
C PHE A 281 -11.46 21.46 -13.54
N ASN A 282 -11.44 21.53 -12.21
CA ASN A 282 -11.89 22.68 -11.46
C ASN A 282 -10.69 23.49 -10.96
N THR A 283 -10.76 24.82 -11.11
CA THR A 283 -9.76 25.74 -10.56
C THR A 283 -10.23 26.49 -9.31
N GLY A 284 -11.49 26.27 -8.92
CA GLY A 284 -12.15 26.92 -7.78
C GLY A 284 -12.45 25.99 -6.63
N SER A 285 -13.29 26.44 -5.72
CA SER A 285 -13.79 25.69 -4.55
C SER A 285 -15.29 25.40 -4.60
N ALA A 286 -15.96 25.74 -5.70
CA ALA A 286 -17.36 25.42 -5.88
C ALA A 286 -17.53 23.94 -6.24
N LEU A 287 -18.68 23.37 -5.88
CA LEU A 287 -19.01 21.99 -6.21
C LEU A 287 -19.22 21.83 -7.73
N ASP A 288 -18.44 20.93 -8.33
CA ASP A 288 -18.61 20.53 -9.72
C ASP A 288 -18.96 19.05 -9.80
N GLN A 289 -19.79 18.68 -10.78
CA GLN A 289 -20.20 17.29 -10.97
C GLN A 289 -20.07 16.87 -12.44
N ALA A 290 -19.41 15.72 -12.66
CA ALA A 290 -19.45 15.02 -13.94
C ALA A 290 -19.93 13.59 -13.71
N THR A 291 -21.04 13.23 -14.35
CA THR A 291 -21.68 11.93 -14.14
C THR A 291 -21.92 11.23 -15.48
N ALA A 292 -21.27 10.08 -15.68
CA ALA A 292 -21.47 9.20 -16.82
C ALA A 292 -21.95 7.84 -16.31
N ILE A 293 -23.27 7.60 -16.34
CA ILE A 293 -23.88 6.41 -15.72
C ILE A 293 -25.09 5.91 -16.52
N THR A 294 -25.45 4.66 -16.33
CA THR A 294 -26.66 4.01 -16.88
C THR A 294 -26.63 3.86 -18.41
N GLY A 295 -25.45 3.67 -18.99
CA GLY A 295 -25.26 3.42 -20.42
C GLY A 295 -23.86 2.88 -20.69
N ASP A 296 -23.49 2.88 -21.96
CA ASP A 296 -22.15 2.44 -22.38
C ASP A 296 -21.48 3.52 -23.25
N ASN A 297 -20.19 3.72 -23.04
CA ASN A 297 -19.38 4.70 -23.76
C ASN A 297 -19.91 6.15 -23.61
N LEU A 298 -20.23 6.53 -22.39
CA LEU A 298 -20.68 7.85 -22.05
C LEU A 298 -19.50 8.78 -21.72
N LEU A 299 -19.65 10.06 -22.03
CA LEU A 299 -18.66 11.08 -21.68
C LEU A 299 -19.32 12.27 -21.00
N ALA A 300 -18.91 12.56 -19.75
CA ALA A 300 -19.31 13.76 -19.04
C ALA A 300 -18.05 14.56 -18.65
N GLU A 301 -17.96 15.82 -19.11
CA GLU A 301 -16.79 16.68 -18.85
C GLU A 301 -17.18 18.04 -18.29
N VAL A 302 -16.48 18.49 -17.25
CA VAL A 302 -16.63 19.80 -16.65
C VAL A 302 -15.29 20.54 -16.61
N PHE A 303 -15.24 21.74 -17.15
CA PHE A 303 -14.13 22.69 -17.03
C PHE A 303 -14.66 24.03 -16.50
N GLY A 304 -14.45 24.32 -15.25
CA GLY A 304 -14.94 25.58 -14.66
C GLY A 304 -15.26 25.42 -13.18
N THR A 305 -16.18 26.26 -12.70
CA THR A 305 -16.61 26.27 -11.29
C THR A 305 -18.13 26.29 -11.16
N GLY A 306 -18.67 25.45 -10.27
CA GLY A 306 -20.11 25.36 -10.03
C GLY A 306 -20.90 24.79 -11.20
N SER A 307 -20.28 23.92 -12.02
CA SER A 307 -20.86 23.40 -13.25
C SER A 307 -21.18 21.91 -13.14
N THR A 308 -22.15 21.47 -13.93
CA THR A 308 -22.61 20.08 -13.97
C THR A 308 -22.62 19.54 -15.39
N ALA A 309 -22.15 18.31 -15.60
CA ALA A 309 -22.32 17.58 -16.85
C ALA A 309 -22.85 16.17 -16.56
N VAL A 310 -23.96 15.79 -17.16
CA VAL A 310 -24.59 14.48 -16.99
C VAL A 310 -24.79 13.83 -18.36
N ALA A 311 -24.11 12.69 -18.59
CA ALA A 311 -24.37 11.78 -19.72
C ALA A 311 -24.96 10.48 -19.18
N GLY A 312 -26.10 10.03 -19.73
CA GLY A 312 -26.73 8.83 -19.17
C GLY A 312 -28.01 8.40 -19.85
N VAL A 313 -28.48 7.21 -19.49
CA VAL A 313 -29.70 6.56 -20.01
C VAL A 313 -29.66 6.38 -21.54
N GLY A 314 -28.51 5.94 -22.04
CA GLY A 314 -28.30 5.71 -23.48
C GLY A 314 -26.90 5.19 -23.74
N ASN A 315 -26.54 5.19 -25.02
CA ASN A 315 -25.17 4.82 -25.40
C ASN A 315 -24.58 5.92 -26.28
N TRP A 316 -23.29 6.21 -26.07
CA TRP A 316 -22.57 7.24 -26.82
C TRP A 316 -23.08 8.66 -26.60
N ASP A 317 -23.53 8.96 -25.37
CA ASP A 317 -23.98 10.30 -25.04
C ASP A 317 -22.79 11.14 -24.54
N LEU A 318 -22.77 12.43 -24.92
CA LEU A 318 -21.74 13.39 -24.55
C LEU A 318 -22.36 14.62 -23.90
N ALA A 319 -21.99 14.90 -22.66
CA ALA A 319 -22.34 16.15 -21.97
C ALA A 319 -21.05 16.92 -21.61
N GLY A 320 -20.99 18.19 -21.96
CA GLY A 320 -19.83 19.05 -21.67
C GLY A 320 -20.21 20.44 -21.19
N ALA A 321 -19.74 20.84 -20.00
CA ALA A 321 -19.90 22.18 -19.46
C ALA A 321 -18.53 22.89 -19.37
N PHE A 322 -18.30 23.87 -20.24
CA PHE A 322 -17.04 24.60 -20.38
C PHE A 322 -17.19 26.05 -19.94
N GLY A 323 -17.10 26.32 -18.66
CA GLY A 323 -17.27 27.63 -18.04
C GLY A 323 -17.88 27.51 -16.66
N ASP A 324 -18.27 28.64 -16.09
CA ASP A 324 -18.78 28.67 -14.72
C ASP A 324 -20.33 28.62 -14.69
N MET A 325 -20.89 27.90 -13.72
CA MET A 325 -22.33 27.78 -13.49
C MET A 325 -23.13 27.24 -14.70
N LEU A 326 -22.56 26.28 -15.41
CA LEU A 326 -23.19 25.63 -16.56
C LEU A 326 -23.77 24.25 -16.18
N ASP A 327 -24.87 23.86 -16.82
CA ASP A 327 -25.52 22.56 -16.63
C ASP A 327 -25.81 21.92 -18.00
N ALA A 328 -24.95 20.97 -18.40
CA ALA A 328 -25.07 20.20 -19.62
C ALA A 328 -25.68 18.83 -19.33
N ASN A 329 -26.70 18.43 -20.07
CA ASN A 329 -27.43 17.18 -19.84
C ASN A 329 -27.76 16.43 -21.15
N ALA A 330 -27.05 15.30 -21.38
CA ALA A 330 -27.28 14.39 -22.49
C ALA A 330 -27.85 13.06 -21.95
N THR A 331 -29.15 13.02 -21.71
CA THR A 331 -29.83 11.83 -21.14
C THR A 331 -31.10 11.47 -21.91
N GLY A 332 -31.42 10.17 -21.98
CA GLY A 332 -32.69 9.67 -22.52
C GLY A 332 -32.69 9.28 -23.99
N GLY A 333 -31.55 9.04 -24.60
CA GLY A 333 -31.44 8.56 -25.98
C GLY A 333 -30.08 7.93 -26.26
N ASN A 334 -29.80 7.66 -27.52
CA ASN A 334 -28.49 7.24 -27.97
C ASN A 334 -27.89 8.32 -28.86
N PHE A 335 -26.58 8.58 -28.77
CA PHE A 335 -25.87 9.62 -29.53
C PHE A 335 -26.34 11.05 -29.20
N LEU A 336 -26.67 11.34 -27.96
CA LEU A 336 -27.01 12.70 -27.53
C LEU A 336 -25.73 13.53 -27.31
N LEU A 337 -25.82 14.80 -27.70
CA LEU A 337 -24.74 15.76 -27.52
C LEU A 337 -25.28 17.05 -26.90
N ASP A 338 -24.80 17.39 -25.72
CA ASP A 338 -25.06 18.66 -25.06
C ASP A 338 -23.74 19.29 -24.60
N ILE A 339 -23.32 20.34 -25.29
CA ILE A 339 -22.08 21.06 -25.01
C ILE A 339 -22.40 22.54 -24.78
N LEU A 340 -22.13 23.01 -23.56
CA LEU A 340 -22.31 24.41 -23.16
C LEU A 340 -20.96 25.12 -23.03
N PRO A 341 -20.55 25.95 -24.00
CA PRO A 341 -19.34 26.76 -23.87
C PRO A 341 -19.59 28.02 -23.04
N SER A 342 -18.55 28.52 -22.37
CA SER A 342 -18.57 29.87 -21.80
C SER A 342 -18.76 30.92 -22.92
N LEU A 343 -19.68 31.83 -22.75
CA LEU A 343 -19.87 33.00 -23.63
C LEU A 343 -18.81 34.05 -23.35
#